data_5ffcc8bf43ad5eba6bda3819d4a714c1
#
_entry.id   5ffcc8bf43ad5eba6bda3819d4a714c1
#
_cell.length_a   1.000
_cell.length_b   1.000
_cell.length_c   1.000
_cell.angle_alpha   90.00
_cell.angle_beta   90.00
_cell.angle_gamma   90.00
#
_symmetry.space_group_name_H-M   'P 1'
#
loop_
_entity.id
_entity.type
_entity.pdbx_description
1 polymer ?
#
loop_
_entity_poly.entity_id
_entity_poly.type
_entity_poly.pdbx_seq_one_letter_code
_entity_poly.pdbx_strand_id
1 'polypeptide(L)'
;YPGVETHANILSSMLDGKSVYRPDYALGYEFLTMLIVSVLLAFVLPSLSVASAMVFGMGVLLSTMALNTSLFLSKGLVLPLASTLLTGFTVYTLSMSADHLLRSRAMLALKKLFGSYVPPHLVEQMEDHYDNYAMQAKNVEMTVLFCDMRGFSQIAEKLLPSDVQAMLNRVFTQLSRVILRHGGTIDKYMGDCVMACWGAPAQTNNHAHQAVLAALDMVDALAEINEVQQRLGLPDVQVGIGINTGMMCVGDMGSDIRRSYTAVGDAVNLAARLQELSKTYSVAILVSTSTMSQADAFIWQEVDKVRV
;
A
#
# COMPACT_ATOMS: atom_id res chain seq x y z
N TYR A 1 -39.37 -38.19 32.48
CA TYR A 1 -39.43 -39.65 32.45
C TYR A 1 -39.90 -40.15 33.81
N PRO A 2 -40.89 -41.00 33.86
CA PRO A 2 -41.30 -41.59 35.15
C PRO A 2 -40.13 -42.40 35.71
N GLY A 3 -39.84 -42.25 37.02
CA GLY A 3 -38.72 -42.90 37.68
C GLY A 3 -38.67 -44.44 37.53
N VAL A 4 -39.81 -45.06 37.32
CA VAL A 4 -39.93 -46.50 37.06
C VAL A 4 -39.30 -46.92 35.73
N GLU A 5 -39.40 -46.13 34.67
CA GLU A 5 -38.73 -46.39 33.34
C GLU A 5 -37.22 -46.26 33.47
N THR A 6 -36.75 -45.31 34.26
CA THR A 6 -35.30 -45.15 34.49
C THR A 6 -34.72 -46.38 35.20
N HIS A 7 -35.41 -46.87 36.22
CA HIS A 7 -34.97 -48.08 36.94
C HIS A 7 -35.08 -49.33 36.06
N ALA A 8 -36.13 -49.49 35.24
CA ALA A 8 -36.30 -50.60 34.33
C ALA A 8 -35.17 -50.60 33.27
N ASN A 9 -34.80 -49.45 32.71
CA ASN A 9 -33.71 -49.31 31.74
C ASN A 9 -32.34 -49.63 32.38
N ILE A 10 -32.09 -49.21 33.62
CA ILE A 10 -30.87 -49.56 34.37
C ILE A 10 -30.81 -51.07 34.60
N LEU A 11 -31.88 -51.72 35.03
CA LEU A 11 -31.92 -53.16 35.26
C LEU A 11 -31.74 -53.95 33.96
N SER A 12 -32.38 -53.53 32.87
CA SER A 12 -32.18 -54.13 31.56
C SER A 12 -30.75 -54.00 31.07
N SER A 13 -30.14 -52.83 31.22
CA SER A 13 -28.74 -52.59 30.89
C SER A 13 -27.77 -53.45 31.67
N MET A 14 -28.02 -53.67 32.97
CA MET A 14 -27.27 -54.57 33.84
C MET A 14 -27.37 -56.06 33.41
N LEU A 15 -28.61 -56.47 33.08
CA LEU A 15 -28.85 -57.85 32.63
C LEU A 15 -28.24 -58.14 31.24
N ASP A 16 -28.25 -57.16 30.35
CA ASP A 16 -27.67 -57.27 29.03
C ASP A 16 -26.14 -57.14 29.02
N GLY A 17 -25.52 -56.87 30.16
CA GLY A 17 -24.09 -56.63 30.28
C GLY A 17 -23.59 -55.38 29.57
N LYS A 18 -24.48 -54.47 29.21
CA LYS A 18 -24.22 -53.22 28.51
C LYS A 18 -24.06 -52.05 29.47
N SER A 19 -23.28 -52.22 30.54
CA SER A 19 -22.98 -51.12 31.49
C SER A 19 -21.99 -50.12 30.89
N VAL A 20 -22.41 -48.87 30.85
CA VAL A 20 -21.57 -47.76 30.47
C VAL A 20 -20.75 -47.35 31.72
N TYR A 21 -19.44 -47.28 31.61
CA TYR A 21 -18.58 -46.93 32.74
C TYR A 21 -17.50 -45.89 32.36
N ARG A 22 -17.09 -45.10 33.35
CA ARG A 22 -15.97 -44.18 33.23
C ARG A 22 -14.73 -44.85 33.80
N PRO A 23 -13.67 -45.12 32.98
CA PRO A 23 -12.46 -45.76 33.45
C PRO A 23 -11.63 -44.82 34.34
N ASP A 24 -10.82 -45.35 35.25
CA ASP A 24 -9.96 -44.60 36.16
C ASP A 24 -8.91 -43.76 35.39
N TYR A 25 -8.50 -44.19 34.22
CA TYR A 25 -7.55 -43.47 33.37
C TYR A 25 -8.20 -42.37 32.50
N ALA A 26 -9.50 -42.08 32.66
CA ALA A 26 -10.23 -41.10 31.84
C ALA A 26 -9.59 -39.69 31.90
N LEU A 27 -9.05 -39.27 33.05
CA LEU A 27 -8.32 -38.01 33.19
C LEU A 27 -7.01 -38.00 32.40
N GLY A 28 -6.23 -39.11 32.46
CA GLY A 28 -4.98 -39.23 31.70
C GLY A 28 -5.23 -39.21 30.18
N TYR A 29 -6.31 -39.88 29.73
CA TYR A 29 -6.74 -39.84 28.33
C TYR A 29 -7.12 -38.41 27.91
N GLU A 30 -7.84 -37.69 28.73
CA GLU A 30 -8.26 -36.27 28.47
C GLU A 30 -7.02 -35.38 28.27
N PHE A 31 -6.07 -35.40 29.20
CA PHE A 31 -4.84 -34.64 29.09
C PHE A 31 -4.02 -34.99 27.86
N LEU A 32 -3.90 -36.26 27.55
CA LEU A 32 -3.12 -36.73 26.42
C LEU A 32 -3.75 -36.33 25.08
N THR A 33 -5.08 -36.45 24.94
CA THR A 33 -5.79 -36.05 23.73
C THR A 33 -5.78 -34.54 23.54
N MET A 34 -5.96 -33.77 24.62
CA MET A 34 -5.81 -32.30 24.59
C MET A 34 -4.43 -31.87 24.14
N LEU A 35 -3.36 -32.50 24.67
CA LEU A 35 -1.98 -32.21 24.30
C LEU A 35 -1.74 -32.51 22.83
N ILE A 36 -2.11 -33.71 22.37
CA ILE A 36 -1.89 -34.16 20.97
C ILE A 36 -2.63 -33.21 20.00
N VAL A 37 -3.92 -32.94 20.24
CA VAL A 37 -4.72 -32.07 19.37
C VAL A 37 -4.16 -30.65 19.35
N SER A 38 -3.80 -30.09 20.50
CA SER A 38 -3.25 -28.74 20.61
C SER A 38 -1.90 -28.61 19.90
N VAL A 39 -0.97 -29.54 20.11
CA VAL A 39 0.34 -29.56 19.45
C VAL A 39 0.17 -29.72 17.94
N LEU A 40 -0.67 -30.66 17.51
CA LEU A 40 -0.93 -30.89 16.09
C LEU A 40 -1.46 -29.63 15.40
N LEU A 41 -2.47 -28.99 15.99
CA LEU A 41 -3.03 -27.76 15.44
C LEU A 41 -2.02 -26.61 15.47
N ALA A 42 -1.29 -26.41 16.58
CA ALA A 42 -0.34 -25.30 16.71
C ALA A 42 0.84 -25.38 15.72
N PHE A 43 1.30 -26.60 15.37
CA PHE A 43 2.42 -26.78 14.45
C PHE A 43 2.01 -26.86 12.98
N VAL A 44 0.84 -27.43 12.68
CA VAL A 44 0.44 -27.66 11.29
C VAL A 44 -0.32 -26.44 10.70
N LEU A 45 -1.21 -25.80 11.46
CA LEU A 45 -2.04 -24.69 10.93
C LEU A 45 -1.22 -23.54 10.32
N PRO A 46 -0.10 -23.07 10.92
CA PRO A 46 0.64 -21.94 10.36
C PRO A 46 1.30 -22.22 8.99
N SER A 47 1.50 -23.49 8.65
CA SER A 47 2.12 -23.91 7.38
C SER A 47 1.10 -24.08 6.23
N LEU A 48 -0.19 -23.98 6.52
CA LEU A 48 -1.27 -24.22 5.57
C LEU A 48 -1.86 -22.90 5.04
N SER A 49 -2.48 -22.95 3.84
CA SER A 49 -3.34 -21.88 3.37
C SER A 49 -4.63 -21.78 4.21
N VAL A 50 -5.30 -20.64 4.22
CA VAL A 50 -6.52 -20.44 5.03
C VAL A 50 -7.56 -21.51 4.75
N ALA A 51 -7.81 -21.83 3.48
CA ALA A 51 -8.78 -22.84 3.09
C ALA A 51 -8.38 -24.26 3.56
N SER A 52 -7.10 -24.65 3.38
CA SER A 52 -6.60 -25.93 3.85
C SER A 52 -6.53 -26.03 5.38
N ALA A 53 -6.24 -24.92 6.07
CA ALA A 53 -6.25 -24.87 7.53
C ALA A 53 -7.69 -25.06 8.09
N MET A 54 -8.70 -24.49 7.44
CA MET A 54 -10.11 -24.73 7.81
C MET A 54 -10.51 -26.20 7.66
N VAL A 55 -10.19 -26.80 6.52
CA VAL A 55 -10.47 -28.23 6.28
C VAL A 55 -9.72 -29.13 7.26
N PHE A 56 -8.44 -28.85 7.47
CA PHE A 56 -7.60 -29.63 8.40
C PHE A 56 -8.10 -29.51 9.85
N GLY A 57 -8.35 -28.29 10.34
CA GLY A 57 -8.85 -28.06 11.70
C GLY A 57 -10.20 -28.73 11.94
N MET A 58 -11.14 -28.63 11.00
CA MET A 58 -12.42 -29.30 11.06
C MET A 58 -12.24 -30.83 11.06
N GLY A 59 -11.35 -31.34 10.20
CA GLY A 59 -11.02 -32.77 10.12
C GLY A 59 -10.49 -33.34 11.43
N VAL A 60 -9.59 -32.63 12.11
CA VAL A 60 -9.04 -33.02 13.43
C VAL A 60 -10.14 -33.07 14.49
N LEU A 61 -11.02 -32.04 14.55
CA LEU A 61 -12.12 -32.03 15.52
C LEU A 61 -13.15 -33.13 15.25
N LEU A 62 -13.50 -33.35 14.00
CA LEU A 62 -14.42 -34.44 13.61
C LEU A 62 -13.82 -35.84 13.87
N SER A 63 -12.51 -36.03 13.62
CA SER A 63 -11.85 -37.31 13.89
C SER A 63 -11.78 -37.62 15.38
N THR A 64 -11.52 -36.62 16.25
CA THR A 64 -11.56 -36.81 17.71
C THR A 64 -12.97 -37.14 18.20
N MET A 65 -13.99 -36.51 17.63
CA MET A 65 -15.39 -36.83 17.96
C MET A 65 -15.76 -38.24 17.48
N ALA A 66 -15.40 -38.62 16.27
CA ALA A 66 -15.68 -39.95 15.72
C ALA A 66 -14.99 -41.06 16.52
N LEU A 67 -13.70 -40.84 16.90
CA LEU A 67 -12.95 -41.80 17.74
C LEU A 67 -13.66 -42.00 19.08
N ASN A 68 -14.03 -40.93 19.77
CA ASN A 68 -14.69 -41.01 21.08
C ASN A 68 -16.05 -41.68 20.98
N THR A 69 -16.85 -41.36 19.94
CA THR A 69 -18.13 -42.01 19.69
C THR A 69 -17.97 -43.50 19.39
N SER A 70 -16.96 -43.89 18.61
CA SER A 70 -16.65 -45.28 18.33
C SER A 70 -16.28 -46.07 19.60
N LEU A 71 -15.46 -45.51 20.49
CA LEU A 71 -15.12 -46.11 21.76
C LEU A 71 -16.33 -46.26 22.71
N PHE A 72 -17.20 -45.29 22.69
CA PHE A 72 -18.47 -45.32 23.43
C PHE A 72 -19.38 -46.48 22.93
N LEU A 73 -19.61 -46.54 21.61
CA LEU A 73 -20.48 -47.56 21.01
C LEU A 73 -19.94 -48.98 21.09
N SER A 74 -18.60 -49.17 20.93
CA SER A 74 -17.97 -50.49 20.90
C SER A 74 -17.65 -51.07 22.29
N LYS A 75 -17.26 -50.19 23.26
CA LYS A 75 -16.77 -50.63 24.57
C LYS A 75 -17.54 -50.05 25.75
N GLY A 76 -18.59 -49.23 25.54
CA GLY A 76 -19.33 -48.57 26.60
C GLY A 76 -18.50 -47.54 27.41
N LEU A 77 -17.36 -47.05 26.88
CA LEU A 77 -16.47 -46.15 27.57
C LEU A 77 -16.96 -44.72 27.49
N VAL A 78 -17.18 -44.07 28.65
CA VAL A 78 -17.49 -42.62 28.72
C VAL A 78 -16.18 -41.88 28.95
N LEU A 79 -15.67 -41.28 27.86
CA LEU A 79 -14.45 -40.47 27.89
C LEU A 79 -14.78 -38.99 27.75
N PRO A 80 -14.07 -38.10 28.48
CA PRO A 80 -14.27 -36.65 28.36
C PRO A 80 -13.92 -36.18 26.94
N LEU A 81 -14.87 -35.50 26.28
CA LEU A 81 -14.69 -34.92 24.94
C LEU A 81 -14.77 -33.41 24.93
N ALA A 82 -15.56 -32.82 25.83
CA ALA A 82 -15.87 -31.40 25.80
C ALA A 82 -14.63 -30.51 25.98
N SER A 83 -13.74 -30.85 26.90
CA SER A 83 -12.48 -30.13 27.17
C SER A 83 -11.52 -30.19 25.96
N THR A 84 -11.40 -31.34 25.33
CA THR A 84 -10.55 -31.53 24.14
C THR A 84 -11.09 -30.71 22.96
N LEU A 85 -12.39 -30.71 22.71
CA LEU A 85 -13.00 -29.89 21.65
C LEU A 85 -12.87 -28.39 21.95
N LEU A 86 -13.08 -27.97 23.19
CA LEU A 86 -12.97 -26.58 23.58
C LEU A 86 -11.54 -26.05 23.43
N THR A 87 -10.55 -26.80 23.93
CA THR A 87 -9.12 -26.43 23.76
C THR A 87 -8.69 -26.46 22.29
N GLY A 88 -9.08 -27.47 21.53
CA GLY A 88 -8.80 -27.54 20.10
C GLY A 88 -9.40 -26.35 19.34
N PHE A 89 -10.64 -25.99 19.63
CA PHE A 89 -11.28 -24.81 19.04
C PHE A 89 -10.59 -23.50 19.45
N THR A 90 -10.18 -23.38 20.71
CA THR A 90 -9.47 -22.19 21.21
C THR A 90 -8.11 -22.05 20.53
N VAL A 91 -7.32 -23.13 20.43
CA VAL A 91 -6.02 -23.12 19.75
C VAL A 91 -6.19 -22.80 18.27
N TYR A 92 -7.22 -23.38 17.62
CA TYR A 92 -7.54 -23.08 16.23
C TYR A 92 -7.84 -21.59 16.01
N THR A 93 -8.73 -21.00 16.81
CA THR A 93 -9.12 -19.58 16.67
C THR A 93 -7.95 -18.65 16.98
N LEU A 94 -7.14 -18.93 18.00
CA LEU A 94 -5.94 -18.15 18.32
C LEU A 94 -4.90 -18.23 17.20
N SER A 95 -4.64 -19.39 16.65
CA SER A 95 -3.68 -19.58 15.54
C SER A 95 -4.13 -18.81 14.28
N MET A 96 -5.42 -18.90 13.92
CA MET A 96 -5.96 -18.18 12.78
C MET A 96 -5.93 -16.66 12.98
N SER A 97 -6.26 -16.18 14.18
CA SER A 97 -6.21 -14.76 14.52
C SER A 97 -4.79 -14.21 14.51
N ALA A 98 -3.83 -14.96 15.04
CA ALA A 98 -2.42 -14.57 15.05
C ALA A 98 -1.85 -14.49 13.64
N ASP A 99 -2.13 -15.46 12.78
CA ASP A 99 -1.68 -15.48 11.38
C ASP A 99 -2.27 -14.29 10.60
N HIS A 100 -3.56 -14.01 10.77
CA HIS A 100 -4.21 -12.85 10.14
C HIS A 100 -3.57 -11.53 10.59
N LEU A 101 -3.33 -11.35 11.90
CA LEU A 101 -2.70 -10.14 12.44
C LEU A 101 -1.26 -9.97 11.92
N LEU A 102 -0.47 -11.03 11.85
CA LEU A 102 0.91 -10.99 11.37
C LEU A 102 0.96 -10.63 9.88
N ARG A 103 0.12 -11.25 9.05
CA ARG A 103 0.02 -10.96 7.60
C ARG A 103 -0.46 -9.53 7.36
N SER A 104 -1.45 -9.06 8.10
CA SER A 104 -1.94 -7.68 7.99
C SER A 104 -0.86 -6.65 8.37
N ARG A 105 -0.07 -6.90 9.42
CA ARG A 105 1.05 -6.03 9.81
C ARG A 105 2.16 -6.01 8.77
N ALA A 106 2.52 -7.16 8.21
CA ALA A 106 3.51 -7.25 7.14
C ALA A 106 3.06 -6.50 5.88
N MET A 107 1.78 -6.63 5.51
CA MET A 107 1.20 -5.90 4.38
C MET A 107 1.19 -4.38 4.61
N LEU A 108 0.82 -3.92 5.82
CA LEU A 108 0.87 -2.50 6.18
C LEU A 108 2.30 -1.95 6.18
N ALA A 109 3.28 -2.72 6.62
CA ALA A 109 4.69 -2.33 6.57
C ALA A 109 5.19 -2.21 5.11
N LEU A 110 4.83 -3.17 4.25
CA LEU A 110 5.11 -3.11 2.82
C LEU A 110 4.42 -1.89 2.17
N LYS A 111 3.13 -1.65 2.43
CA LYS A 111 2.42 -0.46 1.95
C LYS A 111 3.11 0.85 2.37
N LYS A 112 3.58 0.95 3.60
CA LYS A 112 4.30 2.13 4.09
C LYS A 112 5.65 2.33 3.40
N LEU A 113 6.37 1.25 3.12
CA LEU A 113 7.64 1.29 2.38
C LEU A 113 7.40 1.65 0.91
N PHE A 114 6.44 1.01 0.24
CA PHE A 114 6.14 1.27 -1.17
C PHE A 114 5.35 2.55 -1.40
N GLY A 115 4.57 3.04 -0.43
CA GLY A 115 3.82 4.29 -0.53
C GLY A 115 4.69 5.54 -0.71
N SER A 116 6.00 5.44 -0.44
CA SER A 116 6.96 6.49 -0.78
C SER A 116 7.47 6.42 -2.22
N TYR A 117 7.24 5.29 -2.91
CA TYR A 117 7.70 5.03 -4.29
C TYR A 117 6.55 4.99 -5.30
N VAL A 118 5.31 4.87 -4.83
CA VAL A 118 4.10 4.79 -5.67
C VAL A 118 3.13 5.86 -5.18
N PRO A 119 2.56 6.67 -6.07
CA PRO A 119 1.56 7.67 -5.68
C PRO A 119 0.40 7.06 -4.88
N PRO A 120 -0.04 7.68 -3.77
CA PRO A 120 -1.03 7.11 -2.85
C PRO A 120 -2.34 6.64 -3.52
N HIS A 121 -2.84 7.40 -4.51
CA HIS A 121 -4.05 7.07 -5.24
C HIS A 121 -3.91 5.83 -6.15
N LEU A 122 -2.69 5.51 -6.62
CA LEU A 122 -2.45 4.25 -7.34
C LEU A 122 -2.50 3.05 -6.40
N VAL A 123 -2.04 3.23 -5.16
CA VAL A 123 -2.12 2.18 -4.12
C VAL A 123 -3.59 1.88 -3.78
N GLU A 124 -4.44 2.92 -3.64
CA GLU A 124 -5.88 2.75 -3.39
C GLU A 124 -6.58 2.04 -4.56
N GLN A 125 -6.26 2.40 -5.80
CA GLN A 125 -6.83 1.74 -6.97
C GLN A 125 -6.39 0.28 -7.14
N MET A 126 -5.19 -0.07 -6.69
CA MET A 126 -4.69 -1.46 -6.67
C MET A 126 -5.41 -2.31 -5.60
N GLU A 127 -5.98 -1.72 -4.54
CA GLU A 127 -6.75 -2.43 -3.51
C GLU A 127 -8.11 -2.89 -4.01
N ASP A 128 -8.79 -2.07 -4.81
CA ASP A 128 -10.17 -2.35 -5.25
C ASP A 128 -10.26 -3.33 -6.43
N HIS A 129 -9.17 -3.52 -7.22
CA HIS A 129 -9.20 -4.31 -8.46
C HIS A 129 -7.93 -5.12 -8.68
N TYR A 130 -7.64 -6.06 -7.78
CA TYR A 130 -6.41 -6.87 -7.80
C TYR A 130 -6.20 -7.72 -9.07
N ASP A 131 -7.26 -8.09 -9.78
CA ASP A 131 -7.19 -9.02 -10.91
C ASP A 131 -7.21 -8.39 -12.32
N ASN A 132 -7.51 -7.08 -12.48
CA ASN A 132 -7.75 -6.48 -13.80
C ASN A 132 -7.12 -5.11 -14.04
N TYR A 133 -6.28 -4.61 -13.14
CA TYR A 133 -5.55 -3.36 -13.38
C TYR A 133 -4.26 -3.63 -14.18
N ALA A 134 -4.43 -4.01 -15.44
CA ALA A 134 -3.44 -3.62 -16.43
C ALA A 134 -3.47 -2.08 -16.44
N MET A 135 -2.44 -1.42 -15.91
CA MET A 135 -2.20 0.02 -16.02
C MET A 135 -1.94 0.34 -17.51
N GLN A 136 -2.94 0.06 -18.35
CA GLN A 136 -2.85 0.24 -19.79
C GLN A 136 -2.58 1.70 -20.08
N ALA A 137 -1.63 1.94 -20.93
CA ALA A 137 -1.31 3.27 -21.40
C ALA A 137 -2.55 3.90 -22.05
N LYS A 138 -2.91 5.10 -21.63
CA LYS A 138 -4.07 5.87 -22.10
C LYS A 138 -3.61 7.21 -22.65
N ASN A 139 -4.23 7.66 -23.73
CA ASN A 139 -4.07 9.03 -24.19
C ASN A 139 -5.05 9.92 -23.42
N VAL A 140 -4.51 10.87 -22.66
CA VAL A 140 -5.27 11.77 -21.81
C VAL A 140 -4.75 13.20 -22.03
N GLU A 141 -5.67 14.16 -22.08
CA GLU A 141 -5.29 15.56 -21.97
C GLU A 141 -4.98 15.89 -20.52
N MET A 142 -3.77 16.36 -20.26
CA MET A 142 -3.27 16.62 -18.91
C MET A 142 -2.22 17.73 -18.93
N THR A 143 -1.88 18.22 -17.74
CA THR A 143 -0.83 19.24 -17.56
C THR A 143 0.39 18.61 -16.92
N VAL A 144 1.55 18.91 -17.45
CA VAL A 144 2.85 18.51 -16.90
C VAL A 144 3.67 19.72 -16.53
N LEU A 145 4.40 19.61 -15.43
CA LEU A 145 5.30 20.59 -14.89
C LEU A 145 6.68 19.98 -14.70
N PHE A 146 7.71 20.69 -15.17
CA PHE A 146 9.11 20.46 -14.82
C PHE A 146 9.61 21.60 -13.96
N CYS A 147 10.27 21.29 -12.86
CA CYS A 147 10.90 22.27 -11.99
C CYS A 147 12.33 21.83 -11.69
N ASP A 148 13.32 22.63 -12.07
CA ASP A 148 14.73 22.36 -11.97
C ASP A 148 15.47 23.44 -11.17
N MET A 149 16.51 23.06 -10.42
CA MET A 149 17.27 24.00 -9.59
C MET A 149 18.31 24.74 -10.44
N ARG A 150 18.33 26.06 -10.34
CA ARG A 150 19.30 26.87 -11.06
C ARG A 150 20.69 26.77 -10.49
N GLY A 151 21.67 26.50 -11.35
CA GLY A 151 23.08 26.46 -10.96
C GLY A 151 23.43 25.29 -10.03
N PHE A 152 22.59 24.25 -9.96
CA PHE A 152 22.80 23.10 -9.10
C PHE A 152 24.20 22.46 -9.26
N SER A 153 24.68 22.26 -10.48
CA SER A 153 26.01 21.67 -10.73
C SER A 153 27.12 22.45 -10.02
N GLN A 154 27.07 23.81 -10.04
CA GLN A 154 28.06 24.66 -9.37
C GLN A 154 27.94 24.58 -7.83
N ILE A 155 26.73 24.37 -7.31
CA ILE A 155 26.48 24.15 -5.89
C ILE A 155 27.02 22.78 -5.47
N ALA A 156 26.72 21.77 -6.23
CA ALA A 156 27.10 20.37 -5.97
C ALA A 156 28.62 20.16 -6.00
N GLU A 157 29.34 20.88 -6.86
CA GLU A 157 30.82 20.83 -6.92
C GLU A 157 31.51 21.37 -5.64
N LYS A 158 30.83 22.24 -4.90
CA LYS A 158 31.36 22.88 -3.69
C LYS A 158 31.00 22.20 -2.39
N LEU A 159 30.06 21.27 -2.41
CA LEU A 159 29.51 20.60 -1.24
C LEU A 159 29.93 19.13 -1.17
N LEU A 160 29.93 18.55 0.04
CA LEU A 160 30.07 17.12 0.20
C LEU A 160 28.84 16.41 -0.35
N PRO A 161 28.96 15.20 -0.93
CA PRO A 161 27.82 14.44 -1.47
C PRO A 161 26.67 14.24 -0.46
N SER A 162 26.99 14.09 0.83
CA SER A 162 26.00 14.00 1.91
C SER A 162 25.18 15.28 2.08
N ASP A 163 25.85 16.45 1.94
CA ASP A 163 25.21 17.75 2.08
C ASP A 163 24.34 18.06 0.87
N VAL A 164 24.80 17.69 -0.32
CA VAL A 164 24.00 17.76 -1.56
C VAL A 164 22.74 16.93 -1.42
N GLN A 165 22.84 15.67 -0.94
CA GLN A 165 21.67 14.81 -0.70
C GLN A 165 20.71 15.43 0.31
N ALA A 166 21.23 15.94 1.44
CA ALA A 166 20.42 16.56 2.48
C ALA A 166 19.71 17.83 1.98
N MET A 167 20.39 18.63 1.15
CA MET A 167 19.82 19.81 0.48
C MET A 167 18.71 19.43 -0.48
N LEU A 168 18.96 18.49 -1.41
CA LEU A 168 17.95 17.98 -2.35
C LEU A 168 16.71 17.44 -1.64
N ASN A 169 16.90 16.64 -0.60
CA ASN A 169 15.78 16.07 0.16
C ASN A 169 14.92 17.16 0.83
N ARG A 170 15.52 18.24 1.34
CA ARG A 170 14.77 19.39 1.90
C ARG A 170 13.96 20.10 0.82
N VAL A 171 14.61 20.46 -0.29
CA VAL A 171 13.97 21.16 -1.41
C VAL A 171 12.82 20.31 -1.96
N PHE A 172 13.09 19.07 -2.34
CA PHE A 172 12.07 18.17 -2.88
C PHE A 172 10.92 17.92 -1.90
N THR A 173 11.19 17.83 -0.59
CA THR A 173 10.11 17.66 0.40
C THR A 173 9.15 18.85 0.40
N GLN A 174 9.65 20.07 0.34
CA GLN A 174 8.81 21.26 0.33
C GLN A 174 8.05 21.41 -1.01
N LEU A 175 8.76 21.29 -2.14
CA LEU A 175 8.15 21.37 -3.46
C LEU A 175 7.08 20.28 -3.65
N SER A 176 7.35 19.07 -3.19
CA SER A 176 6.39 17.95 -3.27
C SER A 176 5.13 18.19 -2.44
N ARG A 177 5.26 18.79 -1.25
CA ARG A 177 4.10 19.17 -0.43
C ARG A 177 3.20 20.18 -1.14
N VAL A 178 3.79 21.14 -1.85
CA VAL A 178 3.06 22.11 -2.63
C VAL A 178 2.33 21.42 -3.80
N ILE A 179 3.04 20.60 -4.59
CA ILE A 179 2.47 19.84 -5.71
C ILE A 179 1.26 19.02 -5.24
N LEU A 180 1.43 18.23 -4.16
CA LEU A 180 0.36 17.37 -3.62
C LEU A 180 -0.83 18.18 -3.06
N ARG A 181 -0.58 19.33 -2.45
CA ARG A 181 -1.63 20.25 -1.94
C ARG A 181 -2.55 20.74 -3.06
N HIS A 182 -2.00 20.96 -4.24
CA HIS A 182 -2.73 21.36 -5.44
C HIS A 182 -3.23 20.17 -6.29
N GLY A 183 -3.27 18.97 -5.72
CA GLY A 183 -3.78 17.76 -6.40
C GLY A 183 -2.90 17.24 -7.53
N GLY A 184 -1.62 17.64 -7.57
CA GLY A 184 -0.64 17.12 -8.50
C GLY A 184 -0.09 15.78 -8.08
N THR A 185 0.36 15.00 -9.06
CA THR A 185 1.05 13.73 -8.87
C THR A 185 2.51 13.91 -9.23
N ILE A 186 3.43 13.52 -8.36
CA ILE A 186 4.85 13.50 -8.66
C ILE A 186 5.13 12.26 -9.52
N ASP A 187 5.64 12.47 -10.73
CA ASP A 187 6.04 11.39 -11.63
C ASP A 187 7.41 10.84 -11.19
N LYS A 188 8.43 11.67 -11.18
CA LYS A 188 9.80 11.30 -10.80
C LYS A 188 10.67 12.49 -10.45
N TYR A 189 11.79 12.18 -9.79
CA TYR A 189 12.92 13.09 -9.62
C TYR A 189 14.04 12.68 -10.59
N MET A 190 14.66 13.67 -11.26
CA MET A 190 15.72 13.46 -12.24
C MET A 190 16.88 14.40 -11.89
N GLY A 191 17.83 13.91 -11.07
CA GLY A 191 18.89 14.78 -10.51
C GLY A 191 18.30 15.82 -9.57
N ASP A 192 18.36 17.07 -9.96
CA ASP A 192 17.80 18.24 -9.27
C ASP A 192 16.46 18.73 -9.82
N CYS A 193 15.91 17.99 -10.79
CA CYS A 193 14.62 18.26 -11.41
C CYS A 193 13.50 17.40 -10.83
N VAL A 194 12.31 17.98 -10.63
CA VAL A 194 11.07 17.25 -10.33
C VAL A 194 10.09 17.37 -11.50
N MET A 195 9.54 16.25 -11.93
CA MET A 195 8.44 16.16 -12.87
C MET A 195 7.14 15.86 -12.12
N ALA A 196 6.11 16.66 -12.38
CA ALA A 196 4.78 16.47 -11.79
C ALA A 196 3.68 16.64 -12.84
N CYS A 197 2.55 15.98 -12.62
CA CYS A 197 1.43 15.92 -13.54
C CYS A 197 0.09 16.20 -12.84
N TRP A 198 -0.86 16.79 -13.58
CA TRP A 198 -2.26 17.00 -13.18
C TRP A 198 -3.19 16.51 -14.29
N GLY A 199 -4.33 15.90 -13.92
CA GLY A 199 -5.30 15.35 -14.87
C GLY A 199 -5.22 13.85 -15.05
N ALA A 200 -4.16 13.19 -14.52
CA ALA A 200 -4.04 11.74 -14.44
C ALA A 200 -3.18 11.35 -13.24
N PRO A 201 -3.46 10.21 -12.63
CA PRO A 201 -4.57 9.29 -12.89
C PRO A 201 -5.93 9.78 -12.39
N ALA A 202 -5.97 10.74 -11.44
CA ALA A 202 -7.20 11.40 -11.04
C ALA A 202 -7.61 12.43 -12.10
N GLN A 203 -8.72 12.18 -12.78
CA GLN A 203 -9.26 13.15 -13.75
C GLN A 203 -9.81 14.38 -13.03
N THR A 204 -9.22 15.53 -13.28
CA THR A 204 -9.70 16.83 -12.80
C THR A 204 -9.88 17.77 -13.97
N ASN A 205 -11.04 18.40 -14.07
CA ASN A 205 -11.34 19.38 -15.15
C ASN A 205 -10.55 20.68 -15.02
N ASN A 206 -9.78 20.85 -13.95
CA ASN A 206 -9.07 22.09 -13.61
C ASN A 206 -7.55 21.90 -13.50
N HIS A 207 -7.00 20.89 -14.21
CA HIS A 207 -5.61 20.49 -14.10
C HIS A 207 -4.61 21.61 -14.48
N ALA A 208 -4.88 22.39 -15.51
CA ALA A 208 -4.01 23.49 -15.93
C ALA A 208 -3.94 24.60 -14.86
N HIS A 209 -5.10 25.00 -14.33
CA HIS A 209 -5.19 26.01 -13.27
C HIS A 209 -4.45 25.57 -11.99
N GLN A 210 -4.66 24.34 -11.55
CA GLN A 210 -4.01 23.79 -10.35
C GLN A 210 -2.48 23.70 -10.52
N ALA A 211 -2.01 23.34 -11.71
CA ALA A 211 -0.58 23.30 -12.00
C ALA A 211 0.08 24.69 -11.93
N VAL A 212 -0.61 25.73 -12.42
CA VAL A 212 -0.12 27.11 -12.34
C VAL A 212 -0.11 27.62 -10.89
N LEU A 213 -1.17 27.37 -10.12
CA LEU A 213 -1.20 27.69 -8.68
C LEU A 213 -0.07 26.99 -7.93
N ALA A 214 0.14 25.70 -8.21
CA ALA A 214 1.26 24.97 -7.61
C ALA A 214 2.62 25.62 -7.94
N ALA A 215 2.83 26.02 -9.20
CA ALA A 215 4.08 26.67 -9.59
C ALA A 215 4.32 28.00 -8.88
N LEU A 216 3.27 28.81 -8.68
CA LEU A 216 3.36 30.07 -7.92
C LEU A 216 3.71 29.78 -6.46
N ASP A 217 2.98 28.90 -5.80
CA ASP A 217 3.25 28.51 -4.41
C ASP A 217 4.62 27.83 -4.24
N MET A 218 5.13 27.12 -5.26
CA MET A 218 6.49 26.55 -5.25
C MET A 218 7.55 27.64 -5.24
N VAL A 219 7.35 28.71 -6.01
CA VAL A 219 8.27 29.87 -6.01
C VAL A 219 8.22 30.59 -4.68
N ASP A 220 7.03 30.78 -4.11
CA ASP A 220 6.88 31.41 -2.79
C ASP A 220 7.52 30.58 -1.66
N ALA A 221 7.42 29.25 -1.74
CA ALA A 221 8.05 28.35 -0.78
C ALA A 221 9.59 28.42 -0.78
N LEU A 222 10.22 28.94 -1.84
CA LEU A 222 11.68 29.12 -1.87
C LEU A 222 12.18 30.11 -0.80
N ALA A 223 11.35 31.06 -0.38
CA ALA A 223 11.74 32.00 0.69
C ALA A 223 12.01 31.24 1.99
N GLU A 224 11.11 30.34 2.39
CA GLU A 224 11.27 29.49 3.59
C GLU A 224 12.44 28.52 3.42
N ILE A 225 12.59 27.91 2.24
CA ILE A 225 13.71 27.04 1.94
C ILE A 225 15.04 27.78 2.10
N ASN A 226 15.15 28.99 1.56
CA ASN A 226 16.38 29.78 1.57
C ASN A 226 16.72 30.32 2.97
N GLU A 227 15.73 30.63 3.80
CA GLU A 227 15.98 30.93 5.22
C GLU A 227 16.68 29.75 5.93
N VAL A 228 16.27 28.55 5.69
CA VAL A 228 16.89 27.36 6.28
C VAL A 228 18.29 27.14 5.69
N GLN A 229 18.45 27.31 4.36
CA GLN A 229 19.77 27.21 3.72
C GLN A 229 20.77 28.19 4.28
N GLN A 230 20.39 29.45 4.45
CA GLN A 230 21.25 30.50 5.03
C GLN A 230 21.67 30.18 6.47
N ARG A 231 20.77 29.67 7.31
CA ARG A 231 21.08 29.21 8.68
C ARG A 231 22.11 28.07 8.70
N LEU A 232 22.14 27.25 7.64
CA LEU A 232 23.08 26.15 7.49
C LEU A 232 24.35 26.54 6.74
N GLY A 233 24.52 27.81 6.34
CA GLY A 233 25.65 28.29 5.55
C GLY A 233 25.69 27.75 4.13
N LEU A 234 24.53 27.34 3.60
CA LEU A 234 24.37 26.81 2.26
C LEU A 234 23.87 27.91 1.30
N PRO A 235 24.19 27.82 -0.01
CA PRO A 235 23.74 28.81 -0.99
C PRO A 235 22.22 28.81 -1.17
N ASP A 236 21.68 29.96 -1.58
CA ASP A 236 20.27 30.11 -1.91
C ASP A 236 19.90 29.27 -3.14
N VAL A 237 18.70 28.68 -3.08
CA VAL A 237 18.11 27.88 -4.15
C VAL A 237 17.18 28.76 -5.00
N GLN A 238 17.36 28.70 -6.30
CA GLN A 238 16.44 29.25 -7.29
C GLN A 238 15.96 28.12 -8.21
N VAL A 239 14.77 28.27 -8.77
CA VAL A 239 14.20 27.26 -9.69
C VAL A 239 13.78 27.88 -11.02
N GLY A 240 13.74 27.04 -12.04
CA GLY A 240 13.09 27.30 -13.33
C GLY A 240 11.96 26.30 -13.52
N ILE A 241 10.76 26.79 -13.82
CA ILE A 241 9.55 25.97 -13.97
C ILE A 241 9.03 26.12 -15.38
N GLY A 242 8.75 24.99 -16.04
CA GLY A 242 8.09 24.91 -17.34
C GLY A 242 6.78 24.13 -17.23
N ILE A 243 5.69 24.68 -17.76
CA ILE A 243 4.35 24.07 -17.69
C ILE A 243 3.76 23.98 -19.08
N ASN A 244 3.23 22.80 -19.41
CA ASN A 244 2.52 22.58 -20.67
C ASN A 244 1.30 21.68 -20.48
N THR A 245 0.23 21.98 -21.22
CA THR A 245 -1.01 21.19 -21.27
C THR A 245 -1.17 20.61 -22.67
N GLY A 246 -1.54 19.35 -22.77
CA GLY A 246 -1.81 18.70 -24.05
C GLY A 246 -2.06 17.21 -23.92
N MET A 247 -2.27 16.56 -25.07
CA MET A 247 -2.43 15.10 -25.13
C MET A 247 -1.13 14.39 -24.83
N MET A 248 -1.16 13.50 -23.84
CA MET A 248 -0.03 12.68 -23.40
C MET A 248 -0.48 11.23 -23.25
N CYS A 249 0.43 10.29 -23.47
CA CYS A 249 0.21 8.90 -23.15
C CYS A 249 0.70 8.66 -21.72
N VAL A 250 -0.20 8.28 -20.81
CA VAL A 250 0.09 8.00 -19.40
C VAL A 250 -0.25 6.56 -19.06
N GLY A 251 0.62 5.88 -18.36
CA GLY A 251 0.42 4.48 -17.98
C GLY A 251 1.71 3.81 -17.53
N ASP A 252 1.63 2.49 -17.37
CA ASP A 252 2.78 1.66 -17.01
C ASP A 252 3.68 1.46 -18.23
N MET A 253 4.88 2.02 -18.18
CA MET A 253 5.85 2.03 -19.26
C MET A 253 7.18 1.47 -18.80
N GLY A 254 7.88 0.78 -19.71
CA GLY A 254 9.20 0.24 -19.44
C GLY A 254 9.42 -1.13 -20.05
N SER A 255 10.34 -1.88 -19.48
CA SER A 255 10.66 -3.26 -19.88
C SER A 255 9.96 -4.26 -18.95
N ASP A 256 10.06 -5.55 -19.29
CA ASP A 256 9.56 -6.64 -18.44
C ASP A 256 10.29 -6.73 -17.09
N ILE A 257 11.48 -6.10 -16.98
CA ILE A 257 12.31 -6.11 -15.77
C ILE A 257 12.02 -4.89 -14.89
N ARG A 258 11.72 -3.74 -15.52
CA ARG A 258 11.49 -2.47 -14.80
C ARG A 258 10.42 -1.66 -15.49
N ARG A 259 9.34 -1.40 -14.77
CA ARG A 259 8.23 -0.57 -15.20
C ARG A 259 8.10 0.65 -14.31
N SER A 260 7.52 1.71 -14.84
CA SER A 260 7.22 2.95 -14.12
C SER A 260 5.94 3.54 -14.69
N TYR A 261 5.03 3.95 -13.83
CA TYR A 261 3.89 4.73 -14.24
C TYR A 261 4.35 6.15 -14.54
N THR A 262 4.22 6.58 -15.79
CA THR A 262 4.74 7.87 -16.24
C THR A 262 3.96 8.39 -17.45
N ALA A 263 4.12 9.70 -17.72
CA ALA A 263 3.59 10.35 -18.90
C ALA A 263 4.68 10.51 -19.96
N VAL A 264 4.33 10.25 -21.24
CA VAL A 264 5.20 10.48 -22.39
C VAL A 264 4.43 11.16 -23.52
N GLY A 265 5.13 11.89 -24.36
CA GLY A 265 4.56 12.55 -25.53
C GLY A 265 5.29 13.86 -25.85
N ASP A 266 4.97 14.42 -27.00
CA ASP A 266 5.55 15.70 -27.44
C ASP A 266 5.20 16.84 -26.45
N ALA A 267 4.01 16.80 -25.88
CA ALA A 267 3.57 17.76 -24.88
C ALA A 267 4.44 17.73 -23.58
N VAL A 268 4.97 16.58 -23.21
CA VAL A 268 5.91 16.44 -22.08
C VAL A 268 7.25 17.08 -22.44
N ASN A 269 7.75 16.81 -23.65
CA ASN A 269 9.00 17.39 -24.12
C ASN A 269 8.93 18.92 -24.21
N LEU A 270 7.78 19.46 -24.62
CA LEU A 270 7.54 20.91 -24.66
C LEU A 270 7.66 21.53 -23.26
N ALA A 271 7.09 20.93 -22.23
CA ALA A 271 7.21 21.43 -20.86
C ALA A 271 8.66 21.43 -20.37
N ALA A 272 9.44 20.38 -20.68
CA ALA A 272 10.86 20.33 -20.36
C ALA A 272 11.64 21.45 -21.05
N ARG A 273 11.38 21.70 -22.34
CA ARG A 273 12.01 22.81 -23.07
C ARG A 273 11.62 24.17 -22.54
N LEU A 274 10.36 24.37 -22.12
CA LEU A 274 9.94 25.61 -21.45
C LEU A 274 10.69 25.81 -20.14
N GLN A 275 10.92 24.75 -19.39
CA GLN A 275 11.72 24.82 -18.17
C GLN A 275 13.16 25.29 -18.47
N GLU A 276 13.83 24.75 -19.48
CA GLU A 276 15.16 25.18 -19.91
C GLU A 276 15.16 26.64 -20.37
N LEU A 277 14.18 27.06 -21.17
CA LEU A 277 14.03 28.42 -21.67
C LEU A 277 13.77 29.43 -20.55
N SER A 278 13.21 29.01 -19.40
CA SER A 278 13.03 29.91 -18.23
C SER A 278 14.33 30.55 -17.78
N LYS A 279 15.47 29.86 -17.99
CA LYS A 279 16.80 30.40 -17.70
C LYS A 279 17.18 31.49 -18.68
N THR A 280 16.90 31.29 -19.97
CA THR A 280 17.23 32.25 -21.04
C THR A 280 16.48 33.55 -20.86
N TYR A 281 15.21 33.48 -20.48
CA TYR A 281 14.37 34.66 -20.24
C TYR A 281 14.46 35.20 -18.82
N SER A 282 15.26 34.60 -17.95
CA SER A 282 15.44 35.01 -16.55
C SER A 282 14.13 35.09 -15.75
N VAL A 283 13.16 34.23 -16.07
CA VAL A 283 11.86 34.13 -15.38
C VAL A 283 11.77 32.82 -14.58
N ALA A 284 11.08 32.82 -13.47
CA ALA A 284 10.92 31.61 -12.66
C ALA A 284 9.98 30.59 -13.30
N ILE A 285 8.93 31.07 -13.98
CA ILE A 285 7.88 30.21 -14.55
C ILE A 285 7.65 30.58 -16.00
N LEU A 286 7.69 29.58 -16.89
CA LEU A 286 7.22 29.70 -18.28
C LEU A 286 6.08 28.72 -18.53
N VAL A 287 5.07 29.23 -19.21
CA VAL A 287 3.82 28.51 -19.48
C VAL A 287 3.53 28.52 -20.99
N SER A 288 3.09 27.40 -21.53
CA SER A 288 2.65 27.34 -22.93
C SER A 288 1.31 28.02 -23.15
N THR A 289 1.06 28.42 -24.38
CA THR A 289 -0.25 29.00 -24.78
C THR A 289 -1.40 28.02 -24.54
N SER A 290 -1.19 26.71 -24.68
CA SER A 290 -2.20 25.70 -24.39
C SER A 290 -2.58 25.63 -22.92
N THR A 291 -1.60 25.79 -22.02
CA THR A 291 -1.90 25.89 -20.57
C THR A 291 -2.58 27.21 -20.25
N MET A 292 -2.09 28.31 -20.82
CA MET A 292 -2.69 29.64 -20.62
C MET A 292 -4.17 29.65 -20.99
N SER A 293 -4.54 29.03 -22.10
CA SER A 293 -5.94 28.99 -22.58
C SER A 293 -6.89 28.16 -21.70
N GLN A 294 -6.36 27.30 -20.84
CA GLN A 294 -7.12 26.43 -19.92
C GLN A 294 -6.98 26.85 -18.45
N ALA A 295 -6.13 27.83 -18.15
CA ALA A 295 -5.91 28.33 -16.80
C ALA A 295 -6.46 29.76 -16.68
N ASP A 296 -7.75 29.86 -16.42
CA ASP A 296 -8.43 31.15 -16.22
C ASP A 296 -7.96 31.84 -14.93
N ALA A 297 -8.20 33.16 -14.85
CA ALA A 297 -7.98 33.99 -13.67
C ALA A 297 -6.53 34.39 -13.36
N PHE A 298 -5.57 34.17 -14.28
CA PHE A 298 -4.21 34.70 -14.14
C PHE A 298 -3.94 35.88 -15.10
N ILE A 299 -3.03 36.76 -14.69
CA ILE A 299 -2.52 37.81 -15.57
C ILE A 299 -1.26 37.25 -16.23
N TRP A 300 -1.29 37.18 -17.56
CA TRP A 300 -0.22 36.64 -18.37
C TRP A 300 0.60 37.71 -19.03
N GLN A 301 1.91 37.51 -19.09
CA GLN A 301 2.84 38.32 -19.87
C GLN A 301 3.41 37.46 -20.99
N GLU A 302 3.17 37.87 -22.25
CA GLU A 302 3.85 37.24 -23.38
C GLU A 302 5.33 37.56 -23.35
N VAL A 303 6.16 36.53 -23.38
CA VAL A 303 7.63 36.68 -23.33
C VAL A 303 8.20 36.61 -24.72
N ASP A 304 7.85 35.58 -25.50
CA ASP A 304 8.35 35.39 -26.87
C ASP A 304 7.50 34.35 -27.63
N LYS A 305 7.73 34.30 -28.95
CA LYS A 305 7.20 33.26 -29.85
C LYS A 305 8.36 32.44 -30.39
N VAL A 306 8.63 31.33 -29.75
CA VAL A 306 9.73 30.45 -30.13
C VAL A 306 9.23 29.21 -30.84
N ARG A 307 9.98 28.74 -31.81
CA ARG A 307 9.78 27.43 -32.42
C ARG A 307 10.54 26.41 -31.58
N VAL A 308 9.79 25.50 -30.96
CA VAL A 308 10.31 24.54 -29.99
C VAL A 308 10.38 23.16 -30.65
#